data_04253ea0363b0e1faf8e8df432a3d526
#
_entry.id   04253ea0363b0e1faf8e8df432a3d526
#
_cell.length_a   1.000
_cell.length_b   1.000
_cell.length_c   1.000
_cell.angle_alpha   90.00
_cell.angle_beta   90.00
_cell.angle_gamma   90.00
#
_symmetry.space_group_name_H-M   'P 1'
#
loop_
_entity.id
_entity.type
_entity.pdbx_description
1 polymer ?
#
loop_
_entity_poly.entity_id
_entity_poly.type
_entity_poly.pdbx_seq_one_letter_code
_entity_poly.pdbx_strand_id
1 'polypeptide(L)'
;MAFESMYLEEDIHIDRIYTIHYFEYKSDFHFAGERHNFWEFQCVDKGKAEIETDNGIYHLTSGQLIFHRPNEFHNLIAIGNTAPNIVVVSFECTSPCMKFFEKKLLKLTDSERNLMG
;
A
#
# COMPACT_ATOMS: atom_id res chain seq x y z
N MET A 1 2.37 -4.66 -15.16
CA MET A 1 2.44 -5.10 -13.75
C MET A 1 2.50 -6.61 -13.58
N ALA A 2 1.69 -7.36 -14.33
CA ALA A 2 1.74 -8.83 -14.22
C ALA A 2 3.15 -9.39 -14.46
N PHE A 3 3.86 -8.85 -15.43
CA PHE A 3 5.23 -9.21 -15.73
C PHE A 3 6.18 -8.96 -14.54
N GLU A 4 6.03 -7.80 -13.91
CA GLU A 4 6.86 -7.44 -12.76
C GLU A 4 6.53 -8.32 -11.56
N SER A 5 5.26 -8.63 -11.35
CA SER A 5 4.84 -9.54 -10.28
C SER A 5 5.47 -10.91 -10.42
N MET A 6 5.56 -11.43 -11.63
CA MET A 6 6.19 -12.73 -11.88
C MET A 6 7.67 -12.72 -11.52
N TYR A 7 8.40 -11.66 -11.86
CA TYR A 7 9.79 -11.53 -11.47
C TYR A 7 9.97 -11.47 -9.98
N LEU A 8 9.08 -10.72 -9.31
CA LEU A 8 9.18 -10.51 -7.88
C LEU A 8 8.89 -11.79 -7.08
N GLU A 9 8.03 -12.66 -7.59
CA GLU A 9 7.76 -13.94 -6.96
C GLU A 9 9.02 -14.82 -6.84
N GLU A 10 9.96 -14.69 -7.78
CA GLU A 10 11.20 -15.44 -7.74
C GLU A 10 12.23 -14.83 -6.78
N ASP A 11 12.21 -13.51 -6.64
CA ASP A 11 13.27 -12.77 -5.94
C ASP A 11 12.88 -12.29 -4.55
N ILE A 12 11.59 -12.13 -4.29
CA ILE A 12 11.09 -11.66 -3.00
C ILE A 12 10.73 -12.83 -2.11
N HIS A 13 11.31 -12.82 -0.92
CA HIS A 13 10.95 -13.73 0.14
C HIS A 13 10.42 -12.91 1.31
N ILE A 14 9.16 -13.13 1.64
CA ILE A 14 8.54 -12.47 2.80
C ILE A 14 8.80 -13.35 4.02
N ASP A 15 9.56 -12.82 4.97
CA ASP A 15 9.97 -13.55 6.17
C ASP A 15 8.81 -13.75 7.13
N ARG A 16 7.92 -12.74 7.23
CA ARG A 16 6.80 -12.78 8.16
C ARG A 16 5.74 -11.75 7.75
N ILE A 17 4.47 -12.15 7.84
CA ILE A 17 3.36 -11.21 7.73
C ILE A 17 2.90 -10.89 9.14
N TYR A 18 2.89 -9.59 9.50
CA TYR A 18 2.43 -9.15 10.80
C TYR A 18 0.93 -8.96 10.83
N THR A 19 0.39 -8.22 9.85
CA THR A 19 -1.04 -7.90 9.81
C THR A 19 -1.56 -7.85 8.39
N ILE A 20 -2.82 -8.22 8.23
CA ILE A 20 -3.60 -7.99 7.01
C ILE A 20 -4.94 -7.45 7.48
N HIS A 21 -5.28 -6.22 7.07
CA HIS A 21 -6.50 -5.55 7.47
C HIS A 21 -7.24 -5.00 6.26
N TYR A 22 -8.55 -5.07 6.30
CA TYR A 22 -9.43 -4.39 5.36
C TYR A 22 -10.24 -3.36 6.14
N PHE A 23 -10.08 -2.09 5.78
CA PHE A 23 -10.75 -0.98 6.45
C PHE A 23 -11.77 -0.32 5.53
N GLU A 24 -12.94 0.00 6.09
CA GLU A 24 -13.94 0.82 5.43
C GLU A 24 -14.00 2.15 6.18
N TYR A 25 -13.41 3.19 5.59
CA TYR A 25 -13.31 4.49 6.22
C TYR A 25 -14.45 5.42 5.78
N LYS A 26 -14.79 6.38 6.64
CA LYS A 26 -15.74 7.43 6.30
C LYS A 26 -15.09 8.47 5.39
N SER A 27 -15.90 9.26 4.70
CA SER A 27 -15.42 10.28 3.75
C SER A 27 -14.63 11.41 4.41
N ASP A 28 -14.71 11.57 5.71
CA ASP A 28 -13.94 12.55 6.48
C ASP A 28 -12.76 11.93 7.24
N PHE A 29 -12.42 10.68 6.95
CA PHE A 29 -11.35 9.98 7.66
C PHE A 29 -10.01 10.69 7.46
N HIS A 30 -9.28 10.83 8.57
CA HIS A 30 -7.94 11.40 8.57
C HIS A 30 -7.09 10.68 9.60
N PHE A 31 -6.09 9.95 9.14
CA PHE A 31 -5.07 9.35 10.00
C PHE A 31 -3.82 10.22 9.94
N ALA A 32 -3.41 10.76 11.10
CA ALA A 32 -2.32 11.74 11.16
C ALA A 32 -0.96 11.18 10.78
N GLY A 33 -0.77 9.88 10.90
CA GLY A 33 0.45 9.24 10.44
C GLY A 33 1.24 8.53 11.53
N GLU A 34 2.15 7.68 11.07
CA GLU A 34 3.04 6.90 11.95
C GLU A 34 4.32 6.50 11.22
N ARG A 35 5.27 5.97 12.01
CA ARG A 35 6.46 5.28 11.51
C ARG A 35 6.56 3.95 12.24
N HIS A 36 7.00 2.90 11.54
CA HIS A 36 7.27 1.61 12.16
C HIS A 36 8.39 0.90 11.40
N ASN A 37 9.05 -0.07 12.03
CA ASN A 37 10.26 -0.67 11.50
C ASN A 37 10.00 -1.93 10.65
N PHE A 38 8.91 -1.97 9.91
CA PHE A 38 8.58 -3.05 9.00
C PHE A 38 7.95 -2.48 7.73
N TRP A 39 7.92 -3.30 6.70
CA TRP A 39 7.26 -2.95 5.45
C TRP A 39 5.75 -2.94 5.61
N GLU A 40 5.13 -2.04 4.89
CA GLU A 40 3.67 -1.98 4.80
C GLU A 40 3.29 -1.56 3.39
N PHE A 41 2.16 -2.07 2.88
CA PHE A 41 1.55 -1.43 1.73
C PHE A 41 0.12 -1.04 2.04
N GLN A 42 -0.33 0.02 1.38
CA GLN A 42 -1.70 0.49 1.42
C GLN A 42 -2.25 0.42 0.00
N CYS A 43 -3.38 -0.25 -0.17
CA CYS A 43 -4.06 -0.39 -1.45
C CYS A 43 -5.47 0.14 -1.34
N VAL A 44 -5.84 1.04 -2.25
CA VAL A 44 -7.22 1.54 -2.32
C VAL A 44 -8.05 0.54 -3.12
N ASP A 45 -9.02 -0.08 -2.47
CA ASP A 45 -9.96 -0.98 -3.13
C ASP A 45 -11.11 -0.19 -3.74
N LYS A 46 -11.66 0.76 -2.99
CA LYS A 46 -12.73 1.64 -3.44
C LYS A 46 -12.50 3.05 -2.94
N GLY A 47 -12.95 4.04 -3.71
CA GLY A 47 -12.84 5.44 -3.34
C GLY A 47 -11.48 6.03 -3.67
N LYS A 48 -11.14 7.09 -2.96
CA LYS A 48 -9.89 7.84 -3.17
C LYS A 48 -9.25 8.19 -1.86
N ALA A 49 -7.92 8.19 -1.82
CA ALA A 49 -7.17 8.57 -0.63
C ALA A 49 -5.94 9.38 -1.01
N GLU A 50 -5.56 10.29 -0.12
CA GLU A 50 -4.28 10.99 -0.18
C GLU A 50 -3.38 10.37 0.87
N ILE A 51 -2.16 10.04 0.46
CA ILE A 51 -1.15 9.48 1.36
C ILE A 51 0.08 10.36 1.30
N GLU A 52 0.47 10.91 2.43
CA GLU A 52 1.71 11.67 2.57
C GLU A 52 2.79 10.78 3.15
N THR A 53 3.98 10.84 2.56
CA THR A 53 5.15 10.09 3.01
C THR A 53 6.34 11.02 3.14
N ASP A 54 7.47 10.50 3.60
CA ASP A 54 8.74 11.26 3.61
C ASP A 54 9.16 11.72 2.21
N ASN A 55 8.63 11.06 1.16
CA ASN A 55 9.01 11.33 -0.24
C ASN A 55 8.04 12.21 -0.98
N GLY A 56 6.91 12.57 -0.39
CA GLY A 56 5.90 13.41 -1.03
C GLY A 56 4.48 12.96 -0.77
N ILE A 57 3.58 13.51 -1.54
CA ILE A 57 2.15 13.27 -1.44
C ILE A 57 1.68 12.50 -2.67
N TYR A 58 0.90 11.44 -2.43
CA TYR A 58 0.36 10.59 -3.49
C TYR A 58 -1.15 10.55 -3.39
N HIS A 59 -1.83 10.64 -4.54
CA HIS A 59 -3.28 10.46 -4.64
C HIS A 59 -3.57 9.10 -5.25
N LEU A 60 -4.25 8.25 -4.51
CA LEU A 60 -4.58 6.90 -4.94
C LEU A 60 -6.07 6.77 -5.22
N THR A 61 -6.37 6.09 -6.33
CA THR A 61 -7.73 5.69 -6.67
C THR A 61 -7.82 4.16 -6.66
N SER A 62 -9.02 3.66 -6.91
CA SER A 62 -9.31 2.23 -6.91
C SER A 62 -8.28 1.41 -7.69
N GLY A 63 -7.72 0.40 -7.04
CA GLY A 63 -6.74 -0.50 -7.63
C GLY A 63 -5.29 -0.02 -7.54
N GLN A 64 -5.04 1.17 -6.99
CA GLN A 64 -3.68 1.66 -6.81
C GLN A 64 -3.17 1.35 -5.41
N LEU A 65 -1.88 1.14 -5.32
CA LEU A 65 -1.22 0.84 -4.05
C LEU A 65 0.13 1.51 -3.96
N ILE A 66 0.60 1.69 -2.73
CA ILE A 66 1.93 2.23 -2.45
C ILE A 66 2.56 1.41 -1.33
N PHE A 67 3.86 1.15 -1.47
CA PHE A 67 4.65 0.47 -0.45
C PHE A 67 5.36 1.49 0.43
N HIS A 68 5.38 1.21 1.72
CA HIS A 68 6.13 2.01 2.70
C HIS A 68 7.27 1.16 3.24
N ARG A 69 8.50 1.63 3.05
CA ARG A 69 9.70 0.98 3.60
C ARG A 69 9.72 1.12 5.12
N PRO A 70 10.52 0.31 5.82
CA PRO A 70 10.69 0.45 7.27
C PRO A 70 11.07 1.88 7.66
N ASN A 71 10.42 2.38 8.70
CA ASN A 71 10.62 3.71 9.29
C ASN A 71 10.23 4.89 8.41
N GLU A 72 9.55 4.66 7.29
CA GLU A 72 9.01 5.74 6.48
C GLU A 72 7.73 6.27 7.13
N PHE A 73 7.65 7.61 7.25
CA PHE A 73 6.41 8.25 7.67
C PHE A 73 5.33 8.03 6.61
N HIS A 74 4.11 7.74 7.05
CA HIS A 74 2.96 7.67 6.15
C HIS A 74 1.68 7.98 6.92
N ASN A 75 0.75 8.63 6.21
CA ASN A 75 -0.59 8.91 6.72
C ASN A 75 -1.64 8.42 5.72
N LEU A 76 -2.89 8.76 5.96
CA LEU A 76 -3.97 8.51 5.01
C LEU A 76 -5.13 9.47 5.28
N ILE A 77 -5.60 10.12 4.22
CA ILE A 77 -6.71 11.06 4.28
C ILE A 77 -7.70 10.70 3.18
N ALA A 78 -8.97 10.55 3.53
CA ALA A 78 -10.04 10.36 2.54
C ALA A 78 -10.22 11.65 1.75
N ILE A 79 -10.34 11.54 0.43
CA ILE A 79 -10.50 12.70 -0.44
C ILE A 79 -11.64 12.48 -1.44
N GLY A 80 -12.01 13.54 -2.17
CA GLY A 80 -12.98 13.48 -3.26
C GLY A 80 -14.39 13.16 -2.81
N ASN A 81 -14.74 13.43 -1.54
CA ASN A 81 -16.03 13.07 -0.94
C ASN A 81 -16.33 11.57 -1.06
N THR A 82 -15.31 10.74 -1.08
CA THR A 82 -15.46 9.29 -1.11
C THR A 82 -15.18 8.68 0.24
N ALA A 83 -15.79 7.54 0.51
CA ALA A 83 -15.52 6.74 1.70
C ALA A 83 -14.62 5.58 1.29
N PRO A 84 -13.28 5.71 1.43
CA PRO A 84 -12.38 4.72 0.85
C PRO A 84 -12.36 3.41 1.63
N ASN A 85 -12.23 2.32 0.87
CA ASN A 85 -11.95 1.00 1.42
C ASN A 85 -10.49 0.69 1.14
N ILE A 86 -9.74 0.38 2.19
CA ILE A 86 -8.28 0.24 2.13
C ILE A 86 -7.86 -1.14 2.61
N VAL A 87 -6.98 -1.78 1.85
CA VAL A 87 -6.30 -3.00 2.29
C VAL A 87 -4.91 -2.59 2.78
N VAL A 88 -4.57 -2.97 4.00
CA VAL A 88 -3.28 -2.67 4.61
C VAL A 88 -2.60 -3.99 4.98
N VAL A 89 -1.39 -4.19 4.48
CA VAL A 89 -0.60 -5.38 4.81
C VAL A 89 0.75 -4.94 5.37
N SER A 90 1.09 -5.43 6.56
CA SER A 90 2.35 -5.16 7.23
C SER A 90 3.17 -6.46 7.28
N PHE A 91 4.45 -6.37 6.92
CA PHE A 91 5.26 -7.58 6.78
C PHE A 91 6.75 -7.28 6.98
N GLU A 92 7.50 -8.35 7.23
CA GLU A 92 8.95 -8.30 7.31
C GLU A 92 9.53 -8.89 6.03
N CYS A 93 10.47 -8.17 5.42
CA CYS A 93 11.12 -8.63 4.21
C CYS A 93 12.52 -8.04 4.13
N THR A 94 13.51 -8.93 3.93
CA THR A 94 14.92 -8.53 3.80
C THR A 94 15.41 -8.63 2.36
N SER A 95 14.56 -9.01 1.43
CA SER A 95 14.93 -9.16 0.01
C SER A 95 15.41 -7.84 -0.58
N PRO A 96 16.60 -7.79 -1.20
CA PRO A 96 17.11 -6.55 -1.78
C PRO A 96 16.21 -5.94 -2.86
N CYS A 97 15.45 -6.76 -3.58
CA CYS A 97 14.55 -6.29 -4.64
C CYS A 97 13.40 -5.43 -4.10
N MET A 98 13.16 -5.41 -2.80
CA MET A 98 12.17 -4.52 -2.20
C MET A 98 12.48 -3.04 -2.44
N LYS A 99 13.74 -2.70 -2.71
CA LYS A 99 14.09 -1.32 -3.08
C LYS A 99 13.33 -0.83 -4.32
N PHE A 100 12.95 -1.76 -5.19
CA PHE A 100 12.15 -1.41 -6.37
C PHE A 100 10.83 -0.75 -5.98
N PHE A 101 10.24 -1.13 -4.85
CA PHE A 101 8.95 -0.61 -4.42
C PHE A 101 9.03 0.67 -3.61
N GLU A 102 10.22 1.07 -3.18
CA GLU A 102 10.38 2.35 -2.50
C GLU A 102 9.99 3.48 -3.45
N LYS A 103 9.16 4.40 -2.96
CA LYS A 103 8.72 5.58 -3.74
C LYS A 103 7.90 5.23 -4.98
N LYS A 104 7.31 4.04 -5.04
CA LYS A 104 6.51 3.61 -6.20
C LYS A 104 5.03 3.62 -5.90
N LEU A 105 4.28 4.27 -6.78
CA LEU A 105 2.83 4.13 -6.85
C LEU A 105 2.53 3.09 -7.93
N LEU A 106 1.81 2.06 -7.57
CA LEU A 106 1.52 0.94 -8.46
C LEU A 106 0.01 0.80 -8.65
N LYS A 107 -0.38 0.14 -9.73
CA LYS A 107 -1.78 -0.17 -9.99
C LYS A 107 -1.92 -1.67 -10.22
N LEU A 108 -2.87 -2.28 -9.51
CA LEU A 108 -3.18 -3.69 -9.67
C LEU A 108 -3.98 -3.92 -10.95
N THR A 109 -3.72 -5.04 -11.62
CA THR A 109 -4.59 -5.55 -12.67
C THR A 109 -5.87 -6.11 -12.03
N ASP A 110 -6.91 -6.33 -12.84
CA ASP A 110 -8.15 -6.93 -12.34
C ASP A 110 -7.90 -8.30 -11.72
N SER A 111 -7.02 -9.10 -12.30
CA SER A 111 -6.65 -10.42 -11.76
C SER A 111 -5.99 -10.30 -10.39
N GLU A 112 -5.07 -9.34 -10.24
CA GLU A 112 -4.39 -9.12 -8.96
C GLU A 112 -5.36 -8.63 -7.89
N ARG A 113 -6.30 -7.76 -8.24
CA ARG A 113 -7.33 -7.31 -7.32
C ARG A 113 -8.23 -8.46 -6.83
N ASN A 114 -8.57 -9.36 -7.72
CA ASN A 114 -9.39 -10.52 -7.37
C ASN A 114 -8.69 -11.43 -6.37
N LEU A 115 -7.36 -11.52 -6.43
CA LEU A 115 -6.58 -12.30 -5.46
C LEU A 115 -6.60 -11.65 -4.07
N MET A 116 -6.71 -10.34 -4.00
CA MET A 116 -6.75 -9.62 -2.74
C MET A 116 -8.14 -9.55 -2.12
N GLY A 117 -9.15 -9.58 -2.96
CA GLY A 117 -10.55 -9.57 -2.54
C GLY A 117 -11.03 -10.93 -2.17
#